data_b414f0fdd11f3620e23c14f48fffd862
#
_entry.id   b414f0fdd11f3620e23c14f48fffd862
#
_cell.length_a   1.000
_cell.length_b   1.000
_cell.length_c   1.000
_cell.angle_alpha   90.00
_cell.angle_beta   90.00
_cell.angle_gamma   90.00
#
_symmetry.space_group_name_H-M   'P 1'
#
loop_
_entity.id
_entity.type
_entity.pdbx_description
1 polymer ?
#
loop_
_entity_poly.entity_id
_entity_poly.type
_entity_poly.pdbx_seq_one_letter_code
_entity_poly.pdbx_strand_id
1 'polypeptide(L)'
;LGQSNALDFDDLLMRTARLLSSREDVRAQLEDEYRYVLIDEYQDTNAAQYAIARLLTRARKNLCATGDPDQSIYAWRGADIGNILSFERDYPGAVVVRLEQNYRSTKRILAAADALIAGNVERKSKSLWTENETGSPIRVETFEKGEEEADGVARAIASDIRAGRSPNEIAVFYRVNALSRAVEEAMMRHGVAYQIARGVEFYNRKEVKDALAYLRVLVNPADSVSLLRIINVPPRGIGDATVERLKDGAREQNKTIHEVLGSAEAVSALGRSAGNVRVFAALLAELQAALSMSAPDAIRHVLRHSGLQALYGGEERGGDVERDNLDELVSAAAVFHDSHPEAKLQDWLEHAALVSDVDSVDESGGKVTLMTLHAAKGLEFATVYVIALEDGLLPFRRGAEEEYGFRGPIDEEERRLCFVGMTRAKKRLTLSHARYRMLRGMTRRTVRSPFLDELPRGAVESAEAASPSALDPGGMDRIRSDRGRRPDDFRAWSVGTLVRHPLHGLGRILSIDRGPKRTHVDVQFRDGSERTWVLEFADLQRVPHDEFEEEPFRDED
;
A
#
# COMPACT_ATOMS: atom_id res chain seq x y z
N LEU A 1 -4.29 31.97 11.76
CA LEU A 1 -5.66 31.61 12.20
C LEU A 1 -6.23 32.65 13.16
N GLY A 2 -5.58 33.00 14.30
CA GLY A 2 -6.10 33.97 15.27
C GLY A 2 -6.39 35.36 14.70
N GLN A 3 -5.56 35.87 13.79
CA GLN A 3 -5.79 37.14 13.09
C GLN A 3 -7.01 37.10 12.13
N SER A 4 -7.32 35.92 11.63
CA SER A 4 -8.45 35.69 10.71
C SER A 4 -9.73 35.27 11.44
N ASN A 5 -9.74 35.28 12.78
CA ASN A 5 -10.82 34.79 13.64
C ASN A 5 -11.31 33.38 13.20
N ALA A 6 -10.37 32.50 12.86
CA ALA A 6 -10.61 31.15 12.38
C ALA A 6 -9.97 30.10 13.30
N LEU A 7 -10.52 28.89 13.30
CA LEU A 7 -10.04 27.73 14.02
C LEU A 7 -9.79 26.61 13.00
N ASP A 8 -8.79 25.78 13.24
CA ASP A 8 -8.66 24.49 12.56
C ASP A 8 -9.31 23.35 13.38
N PHE A 9 -9.29 22.14 12.85
CA PHE A 9 -9.91 20.99 13.53
C PHE A 9 -9.22 20.64 14.86
N ASP A 10 -7.90 20.79 14.94
CA ASP A 10 -7.15 20.54 16.18
C ASP A 10 -7.48 21.60 17.24
N ASP A 11 -7.63 22.86 16.83
CA ASP A 11 -8.08 23.94 17.70
C ASP A 11 -9.44 23.62 18.35
N LEU A 12 -10.39 23.01 17.62
CA LEU A 12 -11.71 22.66 18.15
C LEU A 12 -11.58 21.71 19.37
N LEU A 13 -10.73 20.71 19.27
CA LEU A 13 -10.48 19.76 20.36
C LEU A 13 -9.68 20.41 21.50
N MET A 14 -8.55 21.03 21.15
CA MET A 14 -7.62 21.59 22.13
C MET A 14 -8.23 22.74 22.94
N ARG A 15 -8.95 23.65 22.30
CA ARG A 15 -9.60 24.78 22.96
C ARG A 15 -10.78 24.33 23.80
N THR A 16 -11.55 23.33 23.35
CA THR A 16 -12.62 22.72 24.16
C THR A 16 -12.07 22.08 25.42
N ALA A 17 -11.01 21.28 25.31
CA ALA A 17 -10.36 20.69 26.48
C ALA A 17 -9.84 21.76 27.46
N ARG A 18 -9.20 22.82 26.96
CA ARG A 18 -8.73 23.97 27.76
C ARG A 18 -9.88 24.73 28.41
N LEU A 19 -10.96 25.01 27.70
CA LEU A 19 -12.14 25.69 28.22
C LEU A 19 -12.73 24.91 29.41
N LEU A 20 -12.98 23.60 29.20
CA LEU A 20 -13.54 22.74 30.23
C LEU A 20 -12.61 22.56 31.45
N SER A 21 -11.30 22.63 31.28
CA SER A 21 -10.34 22.54 32.39
C SER A 21 -10.23 23.83 33.17
N SER A 22 -10.31 25.01 32.49
CA SER A 22 -10.07 26.32 33.12
C SER A 22 -11.34 27.03 33.60
N ARG A 23 -12.52 26.72 33.02
CA ARG A 23 -13.80 27.37 33.36
C ARG A 23 -14.73 26.38 34.02
N GLU A 24 -14.76 26.40 35.36
CA GLU A 24 -15.59 25.53 36.20
C GLU A 24 -17.09 25.81 35.99
N ASP A 25 -17.45 27.05 35.82
CA ASP A 25 -18.82 27.49 35.55
C ASP A 25 -19.38 26.89 34.26
N VAL A 26 -18.60 26.95 33.14
CA VAL A 26 -18.95 26.35 31.86
C VAL A 26 -19.04 24.83 31.99
N ARG A 27 -18.06 24.20 32.63
CA ARG A 27 -18.06 22.75 32.85
C ARG A 27 -19.28 22.28 33.61
N ALA A 28 -19.60 22.94 34.74
CA ALA A 28 -20.76 22.59 35.59
C ALA A 28 -22.08 22.74 34.81
N GLN A 29 -22.20 23.79 34.00
CA GLN A 29 -23.37 23.99 33.13
C GLN A 29 -23.51 22.84 32.16
N LEU A 30 -22.42 22.45 31.44
CA LEU A 30 -22.46 21.37 30.46
C LEU A 30 -22.69 19.99 31.10
N GLU A 31 -22.13 19.72 32.31
CA GLU A 31 -22.42 18.49 33.05
C GLU A 31 -23.90 18.42 33.50
N ASP A 32 -24.56 19.54 33.73
CA ASP A 32 -25.99 19.54 34.04
C ASP A 32 -26.86 19.37 32.80
N GLU A 33 -26.43 19.93 31.67
CA GLU A 33 -27.08 19.79 30.37
C GLU A 33 -26.92 18.37 29.84
N TYR A 34 -25.70 17.84 29.81
CA TYR A 34 -25.37 16.50 29.29
C TYR A 34 -25.25 15.49 30.43
N ARG A 35 -26.40 15.10 30.98
CA ARG A 35 -26.44 14.18 32.14
C ARG A 35 -26.04 12.76 31.84
N TYR A 36 -26.11 12.34 30.59
CA TYR A 36 -25.73 11.03 30.08
C TYR A 36 -24.77 11.23 28.93
N VAL A 37 -23.56 10.71 29.08
CA VAL A 37 -22.53 10.75 28.02
C VAL A 37 -22.29 9.33 27.54
N LEU A 38 -22.50 9.11 26.24
CA LEU A 38 -22.24 7.84 25.57
C LEU A 38 -21.14 8.06 24.55
N ILE A 39 -20.12 7.23 24.58
CA ILE A 39 -18.99 7.29 23.63
C ILE A 39 -18.87 5.93 22.98
N ASP A 40 -18.93 5.91 21.66
CA ASP A 40 -18.66 4.73 20.84
C ASP A 40 -17.21 4.75 20.34
N GLU A 41 -16.67 3.58 19.98
CA GLU A 41 -15.29 3.39 19.52
C GLU A 41 -14.25 4.03 20.49
N TYR A 42 -14.43 3.84 21.78
CA TYR A 42 -13.64 4.52 22.82
C TYR A 42 -12.13 4.24 22.70
N GLN A 43 -11.71 3.10 22.15
CA GLN A 43 -10.32 2.73 21.90
C GLN A 43 -9.61 3.63 20.88
N ASP A 44 -10.37 4.41 20.08
CA ASP A 44 -9.82 5.32 19.07
C ASP A 44 -9.71 6.77 19.56
N THR A 45 -9.97 7.01 20.86
CA THR A 45 -9.89 8.36 21.43
C THR A 45 -8.44 8.82 21.58
N ASN A 46 -8.17 10.07 21.17
CA ASN A 46 -6.90 10.76 21.45
C ASN A 46 -6.92 11.46 22.82
N ALA A 47 -5.76 11.99 23.24
CA ALA A 47 -5.60 12.63 24.54
C ALA A 47 -6.57 13.81 24.77
N ALA A 48 -6.88 14.61 23.74
CA ALA A 48 -7.82 15.73 23.87
C ALA A 48 -9.27 15.25 24.03
N GLN A 49 -9.70 14.26 23.24
CA GLN A 49 -11.01 13.64 23.33
C GLN A 49 -11.22 12.95 24.69
N TYR A 50 -10.19 12.21 25.15
CA TYR A 50 -10.19 11.61 26.48
C TYR A 50 -10.33 12.66 27.60
N ALA A 51 -9.58 13.78 27.52
CA ALA A 51 -9.68 14.87 28.48
C ALA A 51 -11.09 15.49 28.50
N ILE A 52 -11.69 15.73 27.33
CA ILE A 52 -13.06 16.27 27.17
C ILE A 52 -14.05 15.31 27.84
N ALA A 53 -13.99 14.01 27.55
CA ALA A 53 -14.87 13.01 28.13
C ALA A 53 -14.79 13.00 29.67
N ARG A 54 -13.57 13.01 30.22
CA ARG A 54 -13.36 13.06 31.67
C ARG A 54 -13.84 14.34 32.34
N LEU A 55 -13.68 15.48 31.65
CA LEU A 55 -14.11 16.77 32.20
C LEU A 55 -15.63 16.91 32.19
N LEU A 56 -16.31 16.42 31.15
CA LEU A 56 -17.77 16.42 31.04
C LEU A 56 -18.46 15.45 32.00
N THR A 57 -17.73 14.48 32.54
CA THR A 57 -18.31 13.48 33.48
C THR A 57 -17.66 13.51 34.87
N ARG A 58 -16.98 14.60 35.20
CA ARG A 58 -16.13 14.68 36.39
C ARG A 58 -16.90 14.52 37.72
N ALA A 59 -18.01 15.21 37.88
CA ALA A 59 -18.81 15.18 39.08
C ALA A 59 -19.78 13.99 39.11
N ARG A 60 -20.51 13.77 38.02
CA ARG A 60 -21.58 12.76 37.95
C ARG A 60 -21.07 11.36 37.62
N LYS A 61 -19.93 11.24 36.95
CA LYS A 61 -19.34 9.97 36.47
C LYS A 61 -20.32 9.10 35.63
N ASN A 62 -21.27 9.74 34.99
CA ASN A 62 -22.33 9.07 34.21
C ASN A 62 -21.89 8.92 32.75
N LEU A 63 -20.94 8.04 32.52
CA LEU A 63 -20.34 7.73 31.23
C LEU A 63 -20.60 6.27 30.86
N CYS A 64 -21.12 6.04 29.67
CA CYS A 64 -21.13 4.75 29.01
C CYS A 64 -20.14 4.78 27.86
N ALA A 65 -19.08 3.97 27.90
CA ALA A 65 -18.10 3.84 26.84
C ALA A 65 -18.22 2.46 26.20
N THR A 66 -18.41 2.43 24.89
CA THR A 66 -18.40 1.21 24.08
C THR A 66 -17.10 1.19 23.28
N GLY A 67 -16.42 0.04 23.22
CA GLY A 67 -15.20 -0.08 22.45
C GLY A 67 -14.60 -1.48 22.50
N ASP A 68 -13.68 -1.73 21.59
CA ASP A 68 -12.95 -2.97 21.46
C ASP A 68 -11.44 -2.69 21.32
N PRO A 69 -10.60 -2.99 22.33
CA PRO A 69 -9.15 -2.79 22.25
C PRO A 69 -8.51 -3.48 21.05
N ASP A 70 -9.06 -4.65 20.64
CA ASP A 70 -8.56 -5.41 19.49
C ASP A 70 -8.87 -4.74 18.14
N GLN A 71 -9.62 -3.63 18.12
CA GLN A 71 -9.93 -2.81 16.94
C GLN A 71 -9.32 -1.40 17.01
N SER A 72 -8.36 -1.15 17.90
CA SER A 72 -7.60 0.11 17.95
C SER A 72 -6.57 0.13 16.82
N ILE A 73 -6.84 0.91 15.76
CA ILE A 73 -6.06 0.97 14.52
C ILE A 73 -5.76 2.40 14.05
N TYR A 74 -5.84 3.39 14.95
CA TYR A 74 -5.66 4.81 14.62
C TYR A 74 -4.59 5.50 15.48
N ALA A 75 -3.56 4.77 15.97
CA ALA A 75 -2.44 5.36 16.71
C ALA A 75 -1.72 6.45 15.90
N TRP A 76 -1.60 6.28 14.58
CA TRP A 76 -1.06 7.28 13.67
C TRP A 76 -1.87 8.60 13.60
N ARG A 77 -3.13 8.61 14.09
CA ARG A 77 -3.98 9.80 14.31
C ARG A 77 -3.96 10.28 15.76
N GLY A 78 -3.09 9.72 16.59
CA GLY A 78 -2.98 10.06 18.00
C GLY A 78 -3.97 9.33 18.92
N ALA A 79 -4.66 8.28 18.45
CA ALA A 79 -5.43 7.39 19.32
C ALA A 79 -4.50 6.68 20.32
N ASP A 80 -4.97 6.52 21.55
CA ASP A 80 -4.24 5.86 22.61
C ASP A 80 -5.08 4.71 23.20
N ILE A 81 -4.69 3.48 22.88
CA ILE A 81 -5.33 2.28 23.43
C ILE A 81 -5.31 2.24 24.95
N GLY A 82 -4.34 2.92 25.59
CA GLY A 82 -4.25 3.05 27.05
C GLY A 82 -5.52 3.63 27.66
N ASN A 83 -6.27 4.46 26.92
CA ASN A 83 -7.53 5.06 27.40
C ASN A 83 -8.58 3.98 27.74
N ILE A 84 -8.78 2.99 26.87
CA ILE A 84 -9.75 1.91 27.11
C ILE A 84 -9.19 0.85 28.08
N LEU A 85 -7.90 0.56 28.01
CA LEU A 85 -7.26 -0.40 28.91
C LEU A 85 -7.28 0.10 30.37
N SER A 86 -7.16 1.42 30.59
CA SER A 86 -7.15 2.06 31.90
C SER A 86 -8.53 2.50 32.41
N PHE A 87 -9.61 2.24 31.67
CA PHE A 87 -10.95 2.77 31.96
C PHE A 87 -11.43 2.47 33.41
N GLU A 88 -11.26 1.24 33.88
CA GLU A 88 -11.68 0.82 35.24
C GLU A 88 -10.86 1.51 36.33
N ARG A 89 -9.60 1.87 36.06
CA ARG A 89 -8.76 2.67 36.97
C ARG A 89 -9.26 4.12 37.03
N ASP A 90 -9.66 4.67 35.87
CA ASP A 90 -10.09 6.07 35.75
C ASP A 90 -11.53 6.29 36.24
N TYR A 91 -12.35 5.25 36.18
CA TYR A 91 -13.73 5.21 36.66
C TYR A 91 -13.92 4.04 37.64
N PRO A 92 -13.42 4.17 38.91
CA PRO A 92 -13.59 3.13 39.92
C PRO A 92 -15.06 2.86 40.16
N GLY A 93 -15.47 1.59 40.07
CA GLY A 93 -16.87 1.17 40.21
C GLY A 93 -17.63 1.10 38.90
N ALA A 94 -16.97 1.32 37.76
CA ALA A 94 -17.57 1.05 36.44
C ALA A 94 -17.97 -0.42 36.31
N VAL A 95 -19.15 -0.67 35.74
CA VAL A 95 -19.61 -2.02 35.41
C VAL A 95 -19.14 -2.35 34.02
N VAL A 96 -18.36 -3.42 33.88
CA VAL A 96 -17.88 -3.90 32.57
C VAL A 96 -18.80 -4.99 32.07
N VAL A 97 -19.47 -4.73 30.95
CA VAL A 97 -20.30 -5.72 30.24
C VAL A 97 -19.54 -6.18 29.00
N ARG A 98 -19.28 -7.48 28.89
CA ARG A 98 -18.61 -8.08 27.74
C ARG A 98 -19.62 -8.57 26.73
N LEU A 99 -19.54 -8.06 25.49
CA LEU A 99 -20.37 -8.49 24.36
C LEU A 99 -19.55 -9.51 23.55
N GLU A 100 -19.57 -10.77 23.98
CA GLU A 100 -18.71 -11.82 23.41
C GLU A 100 -19.37 -12.56 22.24
N GLN A 101 -20.69 -12.43 22.06
CA GLN A 101 -21.39 -13.05 20.94
C GLN A 101 -21.20 -12.25 19.65
N ASN A 102 -20.63 -12.91 18.64
CA ASN A 102 -20.50 -12.39 17.30
C ASN A 102 -21.67 -12.83 16.43
N TYR A 103 -22.36 -11.90 15.79
CA TYR A 103 -23.49 -12.14 14.89
C TYR A 103 -23.14 -12.02 13.41
N ARG A 104 -21.90 -11.63 13.09
CA ARG A 104 -21.47 -11.31 11.72
C ARG A 104 -20.88 -12.50 11.01
N SER A 105 -19.81 -13.07 11.55
CA SER A 105 -18.93 -13.99 10.87
C SER A 105 -19.26 -15.45 11.17
N THR A 106 -18.92 -16.34 10.24
CA THR A 106 -18.96 -17.78 10.46
C THR A 106 -17.96 -18.24 11.54
N LYS A 107 -18.16 -19.44 12.11
CA LYS A 107 -17.31 -19.99 13.18
C LYS A 107 -15.83 -20.07 12.76
N ARG A 108 -15.55 -20.45 11.50
CA ARG A 108 -14.16 -20.58 11.01
C ARG A 108 -13.46 -19.24 10.89
N ILE A 109 -14.14 -18.22 10.37
CA ILE A 109 -13.58 -16.87 10.28
C ILE A 109 -13.31 -16.32 11.66
N LEU A 110 -14.26 -16.47 12.59
CA LEU A 110 -14.11 -15.99 13.95
C LEU A 110 -12.96 -16.69 14.69
N ALA A 111 -12.87 -18.01 14.59
CA ALA A 111 -11.80 -18.78 15.23
C ALA A 111 -10.40 -18.42 14.70
N ALA A 112 -10.28 -18.17 13.39
CA ALA A 112 -9.02 -17.74 12.80
C ALA A 112 -8.63 -16.32 13.22
N ALA A 113 -9.60 -15.40 13.25
CA ALA A 113 -9.36 -14.03 13.70
C ALA A 113 -8.99 -13.96 15.20
N ASP A 114 -9.66 -14.76 16.04
CA ASP A 114 -9.36 -14.86 17.48
C ASP A 114 -7.96 -15.44 17.73
N ALA A 115 -7.56 -16.47 16.98
CA ALA A 115 -6.21 -17.03 17.07
C ALA A 115 -5.13 -16.00 16.68
N LEU A 116 -5.36 -15.24 15.59
CA LEU A 116 -4.44 -14.18 15.18
C LEU A 116 -4.28 -13.12 16.28
N ILE A 117 -5.39 -12.58 16.78
CA ILE A 117 -5.35 -11.47 17.73
C ILE A 117 -4.84 -11.89 19.12
N ALA A 118 -4.91 -13.17 19.45
CA ALA A 118 -4.35 -13.71 20.70
C ALA A 118 -2.83 -13.50 20.82
N GLY A 119 -2.14 -13.24 19.71
CA GLY A 119 -0.71 -12.91 19.70
C GLY A 119 -0.36 -11.52 20.27
N ASN A 120 -1.35 -10.63 20.50
CA ASN A 120 -1.13 -9.32 21.12
C ASN A 120 -1.11 -9.43 22.65
N VAL A 121 -0.29 -8.58 23.27
CA VAL A 121 -0.17 -8.45 24.74
C VAL A 121 -1.08 -7.35 25.27
N GLU A 122 -1.14 -6.21 24.57
CA GLU A 122 -1.98 -5.07 24.95
C GLU A 122 -3.43 -5.30 24.54
N ARG A 123 -4.14 -6.15 25.33
CA ARG A 123 -5.55 -6.45 25.07
C ARG A 123 -6.32 -6.77 26.36
N LYS A 124 -7.65 -6.68 26.30
CA LYS A 124 -8.54 -7.25 27.32
C LYS A 124 -8.99 -8.64 26.86
N SER A 125 -8.72 -9.67 27.67
CA SER A 125 -9.14 -11.05 27.39
C SER A 125 -10.65 -11.13 27.20
N LYS A 126 -11.08 -11.71 26.09
CA LYS A 126 -12.47 -12.00 25.74
C LYS A 126 -12.52 -13.35 25.00
N SER A 127 -13.65 -14.02 25.05
CA SER A 127 -13.90 -15.29 24.36
C SER A 127 -15.00 -15.09 23.32
N LEU A 128 -14.62 -14.83 22.10
CA LEU A 128 -15.58 -14.62 21.01
C LEU A 128 -16.24 -15.94 20.61
N TRP A 129 -17.57 -15.94 20.54
CA TRP A 129 -18.34 -17.09 20.08
C TRP A 129 -19.48 -16.67 19.15
N THR A 130 -20.00 -17.59 18.35
CA THR A 130 -21.12 -17.33 17.44
C THR A 130 -22.02 -18.56 17.28
N GLU A 131 -23.30 -18.31 17.07
CA GLU A 131 -24.30 -19.31 16.66
C GLU A 131 -24.35 -19.49 15.14
N ASN A 132 -23.70 -18.63 14.37
CA ASN A 132 -23.64 -18.72 12.92
C ASN A 132 -23.10 -20.11 12.48
N GLU A 133 -23.34 -20.44 11.22
CA GLU A 133 -22.83 -21.66 10.60
C GLU A 133 -21.31 -21.81 10.70
N THR A 134 -20.81 -23.03 10.53
CA THR A 134 -19.36 -23.29 10.52
C THR A 134 -18.67 -22.53 9.39
N GLY A 135 -19.33 -22.41 8.24
CA GLY A 135 -18.82 -21.71 7.06
C GLY A 135 -17.77 -22.51 6.28
N SER A 136 -17.40 -21.97 5.12
CA SER A 136 -16.33 -22.52 4.29
C SER A 136 -14.96 -22.33 4.95
N PRO A 137 -13.95 -23.15 4.65
CA PRO A 137 -12.56 -22.87 5.02
C PRO A 137 -12.12 -21.51 4.48
N ILE A 138 -11.25 -20.82 5.23
CA ILE A 138 -10.57 -19.62 4.76
C ILE A 138 -9.58 -20.08 3.70
N ARG A 139 -9.65 -19.48 2.51
CA ARG A 139 -8.67 -19.75 1.45
C ARG A 139 -7.42 -18.93 1.66
N VAL A 140 -6.25 -19.58 1.59
CA VAL A 140 -4.95 -18.90 1.50
C VAL A 140 -4.35 -19.24 0.15
N GLU A 141 -4.29 -18.25 -0.73
CA GLU A 141 -3.84 -18.43 -2.10
C GLU A 141 -2.44 -17.84 -2.29
N THR A 142 -1.54 -18.62 -2.90
CA THR A 142 -0.18 -18.21 -3.21
C THR A 142 -0.06 -18.05 -4.73
N PHE A 143 0.41 -16.87 -5.14
CA PHE A 143 0.67 -16.53 -6.53
C PHE A 143 2.16 -16.37 -6.78
N GLU A 144 2.60 -16.49 -8.03
CA GLU A 144 4.00 -16.25 -8.37
C GLU A 144 4.31 -14.75 -8.37
N LYS A 145 3.44 -13.94 -8.99
CA LYS A 145 3.61 -12.48 -9.10
C LYS A 145 2.40 -11.71 -8.57
N GLY A 146 2.62 -10.46 -8.16
CA GLY A 146 1.56 -9.57 -7.68
C GLY A 146 0.46 -9.29 -8.71
N GLU A 147 0.81 -9.22 -9.99
CA GLU A 147 -0.13 -9.06 -11.10
C GLU A 147 -1.00 -10.32 -11.29
N GLU A 148 -0.41 -11.51 -11.08
CA GLU A 148 -1.16 -12.77 -11.11
C GLU A 148 -2.11 -12.89 -9.92
N GLU A 149 -1.74 -12.36 -8.75
CA GLU A 149 -2.62 -12.26 -7.58
C GLU A 149 -3.84 -11.38 -7.91
N ALA A 150 -3.62 -10.18 -8.43
CA ALA A 150 -4.70 -9.28 -8.80
C ALA A 150 -5.63 -9.88 -9.86
N ASP A 151 -5.06 -10.53 -10.89
CA ASP A 151 -5.83 -11.21 -11.93
C ASP A 151 -6.62 -12.41 -11.40
N GLY A 152 -6.01 -13.22 -10.54
CA GLY A 152 -6.64 -14.37 -9.90
C GLY A 152 -7.83 -13.97 -9.03
N VAL A 153 -7.67 -12.91 -8.24
CA VAL A 153 -8.74 -12.33 -7.40
C VAL A 153 -9.87 -11.79 -8.28
N ALA A 154 -9.56 -10.98 -9.30
CA ALA A 154 -10.58 -10.44 -10.20
C ALA A 154 -11.35 -11.53 -10.95
N ARG A 155 -10.66 -12.58 -11.42
CA ARG A 155 -11.25 -13.74 -12.07
C ARG A 155 -12.18 -14.52 -11.13
N ALA A 156 -11.77 -14.73 -9.86
CA ALA A 156 -12.59 -15.36 -8.85
C ALA A 156 -13.87 -14.56 -8.58
N ILE A 157 -13.75 -13.24 -8.46
CA ILE A 157 -14.87 -12.32 -8.27
C ILE A 157 -15.81 -12.35 -9.48
N ALA A 158 -15.29 -12.28 -10.70
CA ALA A 158 -16.09 -12.38 -11.92
C ALA A 158 -16.86 -13.71 -12.00
N SER A 159 -16.23 -14.82 -11.55
CA SER A 159 -16.90 -16.12 -11.44
C SER A 159 -18.01 -16.11 -10.41
N ASP A 160 -17.81 -15.48 -9.27
CA ASP A 160 -18.79 -15.34 -8.20
C ASP A 160 -20.01 -14.53 -8.66
N ILE A 161 -19.79 -13.45 -9.38
CA ILE A 161 -20.85 -12.60 -9.95
C ILE A 161 -21.66 -13.39 -10.99
N ARG A 162 -20.98 -14.14 -11.89
CA ARG A 162 -21.67 -15.03 -12.84
C ARG A 162 -22.48 -16.12 -12.16
N ALA A 163 -22.06 -16.55 -10.97
CA ALA A 163 -22.81 -17.50 -10.15
C ALA A 163 -23.97 -16.85 -9.36
N GLY A 164 -24.28 -15.58 -9.62
CA GLY A 164 -25.43 -14.85 -9.05
C GLY A 164 -25.15 -14.13 -7.73
N ARG A 165 -23.86 -13.96 -7.32
CA ARG A 165 -23.53 -13.17 -6.13
C ARG A 165 -23.58 -11.68 -6.45
N SER A 166 -24.12 -10.89 -5.53
CA SER A 166 -24.18 -9.44 -5.68
C SER A 166 -22.78 -8.82 -5.57
N PRO A 167 -22.32 -8.01 -6.54
CA PRO A 167 -21.06 -7.29 -6.45
C PRO A 167 -20.95 -6.41 -5.19
N ASN A 168 -22.05 -5.81 -4.75
CA ASN A 168 -22.10 -4.95 -3.55
C ASN A 168 -21.78 -5.69 -2.24
N GLU A 169 -21.85 -7.02 -2.25
CA GLU A 169 -21.52 -7.88 -1.11
C GLU A 169 -20.06 -8.37 -1.13
N ILE A 170 -19.25 -7.92 -2.10
CA ILE A 170 -17.86 -8.35 -2.29
C ILE A 170 -16.94 -7.15 -2.05
N ALA A 171 -15.88 -7.36 -1.27
CA ALA A 171 -14.84 -6.37 -1.07
C ALA A 171 -13.43 -6.96 -1.23
N VAL A 172 -12.50 -6.12 -1.70
CA VAL A 172 -11.07 -6.39 -1.73
C VAL A 172 -10.36 -5.38 -0.84
N PHE A 173 -9.61 -5.88 0.13
CA PHE A 173 -8.87 -5.07 1.09
C PHE A 173 -7.37 -5.16 0.84
N TYR A 174 -6.70 -4.03 0.98
CA TYR A 174 -5.25 -3.90 0.91
C TYR A 174 -4.73 -2.97 2.01
N ARG A 175 -3.42 -3.08 2.34
CA ARG A 175 -2.82 -2.28 3.40
C ARG A 175 -2.50 -0.85 2.95
N VAL A 176 -1.98 -0.67 1.75
CA VAL A 176 -1.59 0.62 1.17
C VAL A 176 -2.34 0.89 -0.13
N ASN A 177 -2.65 2.15 -0.39
CA ASN A 177 -3.42 2.56 -1.56
C ASN A 177 -2.73 2.22 -2.90
N ALA A 178 -1.41 2.20 -2.93
CA ALA A 178 -0.65 1.86 -4.13
C ALA A 178 -1.03 0.49 -4.71
N LEU A 179 -1.38 -0.49 -3.85
CA LEU A 179 -1.79 -1.83 -4.29
C LEU A 179 -3.14 -1.85 -5.05
N SER A 180 -3.94 -0.77 -5.01
CA SER A 180 -5.23 -0.74 -5.70
C SER A 180 -5.09 -0.83 -7.21
N ARG A 181 -4.05 -0.21 -7.80
CA ARG A 181 -3.86 -0.14 -9.25
C ARG A 181 -3.91 -1.51 -9.94
N ALA A 182 -3.11 -2.46 -9.48
CA ALA A 182 -3.10 -3.79 -10.09
C ALA A 182 -4.47 -4.49 -10.03
N VAL A 183 -5.21 -4.27 -8.92
CA VAL A 183 -6.58 -4.80 -8.75
C VAL A 183 -7.55 -4.06 -9.66
N GLU A 184 -7.48 -2.73 -9.76
CA GLU A 184 -8.31 -1.91 -10.63
C GLU A 184 -8.17 -2.35 -12.10
N GLU A 185 -6.92 -2.48 -12.58
CA GLU A 185 -6.63 -2.97 -13.93
C GLU A 185 -7.14 -4.40 -14.18
N ALA A 186 -6.98 -5.28 -13.19
CA ALA A 186 -7.50 -6.64 -13.28
C ALA A 186 -9.04 -6.68 -13.30
N MET A 187 -9.73 -5.87 -12.47
CA MET A 187 -11.19 -5.75 -12.48
C MET A 187 -11.68 -5.31 -13.87
N MET A 188 -11.04 -4.30 -14.47
CA MET A 188 -11.39 -3.85 -15.82
C MET A 188 -11.20 -4.92 -16.89
N ARG A 189 -10.04 -5.63 -16.87
CA ARG A 189 -9.80 -6.74 -17.83
C ARG A 189 -10.86 -7.83 -17.76
N HIS A 190 -11.41 -8.08 -16.55
CA HIS A 190 -12.46 -9.08 -16.33
C HIS A 190 -13.89 -8.53 -16.43
N GLY A 191 -14.06 -7.25 -16.79
CA GLY A 191 -15.38 -6.61 -16.93
C GLY A 191 -16.15 -6.51 -15.61
N VAL A 192 -15.45 -6.36 -14.48
CA VAL A 192 -16.04 -6.25 -13.14
C VAL A 192 -16.13 -4.78 -12.74
N ALA A 193 -17.38 -4.30 -12.53
CA ALA A 193 -17.61 -2.96 -12.00
C ALA A 193 -17.12 -2.85 -10.56
N TYR A 194 -16.38 -1.78 -10.25
CA TYR A 194 -15.84 -1.53 -8.91
C TYR A 194 -16.00 -0.08 -8.48
N GLN A 195 -15.82 0.16 -7.19
CA GLN A 195 -15.69 1.49 -6.60
C GLN A 195 -14.60 1.51 -5.55
N ILE A 196 -13.93 2.64 -5.39
CA ILE A 196 -12.94 2.83 -4.32
C ILE A 196 -13.60 3.58 -3.16
N ALA A 197 -13.70 2.91 -2.01
CA ALA A 197 -14.28 3.53 -0.83
C ALA A 197 -13.30 4.53 -0.19
N ARG A 198 -13.74 5.76 0.01
CA ARG A 198 -12.97 6.87 0.61
C ARG A 198 -11.68 7.19 -0.13
N GLY A 199 -11.66 6.99 -1.44
CA GLY A 199 -10.48 7.22 -2.29
C GLY A 199 -10.88 7.67 -3.68
N VAL A 200 -9.86 7.85 -4.50
CA VAL A 200 -9.94 8.17 -5.92
C VAL A 200 -9.19 7.06 -6.66
N GLU A 201 -9.69 6.67 -7.82
CA GLU A 201 -9.05 5.73 -8.73
C GLU A 201 -7.59 6.11 -8.99
N PHE A 202 -6.73 5.13 -9.17
CA PHE A 202 -5.29 5.34 -9.20
C PHE A 202 -4.85 6.42 -10.18
N TYR A 203 -5.25 6.30 -11.45
CA TYR A 203 -4.87 7.27 -12.48
C TYR A 203 -5.55 8.63 -12.35
N ASN A 204 -6.58 8.74 -11.50
CA ASN A 204 -7.30 9.97 -11.20
C ASN A 204 -6.71 10.74 -10.01
N ARG A 205 -5.75 10.17 -9.25
CA ARG A 205 -5.08 10.83 -8.14
C ARG A 205 -4.29 12.04 -8.63
N LYS A 206 -4.26 13.09 -7.81
CA LYS A 206 -3.68 14.39 -8.18
C LYS A 206 -2.22 14.26 -8.59
N GLU A 207 -1.39 13.65 -7.76
CA GLU A 207 0.05 13.45 -7.96
C GLU A 207 0.34 12.60 -9.20
N VAL A 208 -0.47 11.58 -9.46
CA VAL A 208 -0.39 10.74 -10.65
C VAL A 208 -0.75 11.53 -11.90
N LYS A 209 -1.84 12.31 -11.87
CA LYS A 209 -2.23 13.21 -12.98
C LYS A 209 -1.18 14.26 -13.26
N ASP A 210 -0.52 14.79 -12.23
CA ASP A 210 0.55 15.79 -12.40
C ASP A 210 1.75 15.15 -13.10
N ALA A 211 2.17 13.96 -12.70
CA ALA A 211 3.26 13.21 -13.35
C ALA A 211 2.91 12.87 -14.80
N LEU A 212 1.71 12.34 -15.05
CA LEU A 212 1.23 12.01 -16.41
C LEU A 212 1.17 13.24 -17.31
N ALA A 213 0.78 14.41 -16.76
CA ALA A 213 0.72 15.64 -17.54
C ALA A 213 2.11 16.09 -18.01
N TYR A 214 3.17 15.94 -17.20
CA TYR A 214 4.54 16.16 -17.65
C TYR A 214 4.90 15.24 -18.82
N LEU A 215 4.66 13.95 -18.68
CA LEU A 215 4.98 12.96 -19.70
C LEU A 215 4.21 13.20 -21.01
N ARG A 216 2.92 13.56 -20.91
CA ARG A 216 2.07 13.90 -22.07
C ARG A 216 2.61 15.12 -22.82
N VAL A 217 3.02 16.17 -22.12
CA VAL A 217 3.62 17.36 -22.75
C VAL A 217 4.92 17.03 -23.47
N LEU A 218 5.75 16.12 -22.94
CA LEU A 218 6.98 15.69 -23.61
C LEU A 218 6.70 14.95 -24.91
N VAL A 219 5.71 14.06 -24.91
CA VAL A 219 5.30 13.27 -26.09
C VAL A 219 4.52 14.15 -27.09
N ASN A 220 3.64 15.00 -26.60
CA ASN A 220 2.83 15.92 -27.41
C ASN A 220 2.93 17.37 -26.88
N PRO A 221 3.90 18.17 -27.38
CA PRO A 221 4.04 19.56 -26.96
C PRO A 221 2.82 20.45 -27.27
N ALA A 222 1.90 20.02 -28.12
CA ALA A 222 0.66 20.73 -28.42
C ALA A 222 -0.44 20.52 -27.36
N ASP A 223 -0.26 19.58 -26.41
CA ASP A 223 -1.22 19.35 -25.32
C ASP A 223 -1.22 20.51 -24.32
N SER A 224 -2.00 21.54 -24.64
CA SER A 224 -2.14 22.73 -23.80
C SER A 224 -2.81 22.45 -22.47
N VAL A 225 -3.66 21.41 -22.36
CA VAL A 225 -4.33 21.05 -21.11
C VAL A 225 -3.32 20.52 -20.09
N SER A 226 -2.51 19.55 -20.51
CA SER A 226 -1.43 19.01 -19.68
C SER A 226 -0.36 20.08 -19.37
N LEU A 227 -0.01 20.93 -20.33
CA LEU A 227 0.95 22.01 -20.11
C LEU A 227 0.47 23.00 -19.05
N LEU A 228 -0.77 23.46 -19.13
CA LEU A 228 -1.35 24.39 -18.16
C LEU A 228 -1.48 23.76 -16.76
N ARG A 229 -1.69 22.46 -16.69
CA ARG A 229 -1.71 21.73 -15.42
C ARG A 229 -0.36 21.80 -14.71
N ILE A 230 0.75 21.65 -15.44
CA ILE A 230 2.10 21.50 -14.84
C ILE A 230 2.86 22.82 -14.74
N ILE A 231 2.44 23.90 -15.40
CA ILE A 231 3.20 25.14 -15.52
C ILE A 231 3.62 25.73 -14.17
N ASN A 232 2.79 25.54 -13.13
CA ASN A 232 3.05 25.99 -11.77
C ASN A 232 2.98 24.85 -10.74
N VAL A 233 3.25 23.62 -11.15
CA VAL A 233 3.34 22.42 -10.28
C VAL A 233 4.69 21.74 -10.52
N PRO A 234 5.61 21.77 -9.53
CA PRO A 234 5.60 22.51 -8.26
C PRO A 234 5.46 24.04 -8.42
N PRO A 235 5.13 24.78 -7.35
CA PRO A 235 4.98 26.24 -7.44
C PRO A 235 6.23 26.94 -7.98
N ARG A 236 6.08 27.74 -9.06
CA ARG A 236 7.18 28.44 -9.77
C ARG A 236 6.96 29.95 -9.86
N GLY A 237 5.92 30.47 -9.18
CA GLY A 237 5.58 31.89 -9.25
C GLY A 237 4.99 32.30 -10.61
N ILE A 238 4.44 31.36 -11.38
CA ILE A 238 3.71 31.61 -12.62
C ILE A 238 2.22 31.64 -12.28
N GLY A 239 1.69 32.81 -11.97
CA GLY A 239 0.28 32.99 -11.59
C GLY A 239 -0.66 33.09 -12.78
N ASP A 240 -1.99 33.08 -12.49
CA ASP A 240 -3.06 33.07 -13.49
C ASP A 240 -2.97 34.20 -14.52
N ALA A 241 -2.62 35.40 -14.09
CA ALA A 241 -2.44 36.53 -15.00
C ALA A 241 -1.32 36.33 -16.04
N THR A 242 -0.28 35.58 -15.70
CA THR A 242 0.80 35.21 -16.62
C THR A 242 0.34 34.10 -17.56
N VAL A 243 -0.41 33.14 -17.05
CA VAL A 243 -1.02 32.07 -17.84
C VAL A 243 -1.97 32.64 -18.89
N GLU A 244 -2.84 33.57 -18.52
CA GLU A 244 -3.75 34.21 -19.50
C GLU A 244 -2.99 34.97 -20.59
N ARG A 245 -1.93 35.70 -20.24
CA ARG A 245 -1.08 36.35 -21.27
C ARG A 245 -0.40 35.36 -22.21
N LEU A 246 0.01 34.19 -21.71
CA LEU A 246 0.55 33.13 -22.58
C LEU A 246 -0.51 32.59 -23.52
N LYS A 247 -1.75 32.39 -23.04
CA LYS A 247 -2.87 31.96 -23.88
C LYS A 247 -3.23 32.99 -24.94
N ASP A 248 -3.27 34.28 -24.57
CA ASP A 248 -3.57 35.36 -25.52
C ASP A 248 -2.47 35.45 -26.58
N GLY A 249 -1.19 35.44 -26.19
CA GLY A 249 -0.07 35.42 -27.12
C GLY A 249 -0.06 34.23 -28.07
N ALA A 250 -0.51 33.07 -27.58
CA ALA A 250 -0.68 31.84 -28.39
C ALA A 250 -1.79 32.04 -29.44
N ARG A 251 -2.94 32.60 -29.02
CA ARG A 251 -4.06 32.91 -29.93
C ARG A 251 -3.70 33.96 -30.99
N GLU A 252 -3.08 35.04 -30.58
CA GLU A 252 -2.68 36.13 -31.50
C GLU A 252 -1.70 35.69 -32.57
N GLN A 253 -0.77 34.79 -32.19
CA GLN A 253 0.25 34.27 -33.10
C GLN A 253 -0.17 32.98 -33.83
N ASN A 254 -1.36 32.46 -33.56
CA ASN A 254 -1.83 31.15 -34.03
C ASN A 254 -0.81 30.01 -33.77
N LYS A 255 -0.25 30.01 -32.56
CA LYS A 255 0.74 29.06 -32.05
C LYS A 255 0.23 28.30 -30.85
N THR A 256 0.88 27.18 -30.53
CA THR A 256 0.67 26.49 -29.25
C THR A 256 1.30 27.26 -28.10
N ILE A 257 0.83 27.06 -26.87
CA ILE A 257 1.45 27.67 -25.68
C ILE A 257 2.91 27.22 -25.55
N HIS A 258 3.22 25.99 -25.92
CA HIS A 258 4.60 25.48 -25.91
C HIS A 258 5.51 26.23 -26.88
N GLU A 259 5.05 26.54 -28.08
CA GLU A 259 5.81 27.36 -29.06
C GLU A 259 6.03 28.79 -28.57
N VAL A 260 5.04 29.37 -27.85
CA VAL A 260 5.17 30.69 -27.22
C VAL A 260 6.20 30.66 -26.08
N LEU A 261 6.23 29.60 -25.28
CA LEU A 261 7.25 29.38 -24.24
C LEU A 261 8.67 29.30 -24.82
N GLY A 262 8.84 28.76 -26.03
CA GLY A 262 10.11 28.70 -26.75
C GLY A 262 10.52 30.04 -27.40
N SER A 263 9.62 31.01 -27.51
CA SER A 263 9.91 32.34 -28.12
C SER A 263 10.49 33.33 -27.10
N ALA A 264 11.76 33.64 -27.26
CA ALA A 264 12.44 34.61 -26.37
C ALA A 264 11.74 35.98 -26.36
N GLU A 265 11.19 36.43 -27.50
CA GLU A 265 10.46 37.68 -27.67
C GLU A 265 9.13 37.67 -26.92
N ALA A 266 8.31 36.61 -27.14
CA ALA A 266 7.02 36.43 -26.49
C ALA A 266 7.18 36.33 -24.96
N VAL A 267 8.17 35.56 -24.50
CA VAL A 267 8.45 35.43 -23.05
C VAL A 267 8.95 36.76 -22.46
N SER A 268 9.75 37.52 -23.17
CA SER A 268 10.23 38.84 -22.67
C SER A 268 9.09 39.86 -22.52
N ALA A 269 8.04 39.77 -23.33
CA ALA A 269 6.83 40.59 -23.21
C ALA A 269 6.04 40.37 -21.92
N LEU A 270 6.25 39.25 -21.20
CA LEU A 270 5.61 38.95 -19.92
C LEU A 270 6.14 39.79 -18.74
N GLY A 271 7.18 40.57 -18.93
CA GLY A 271 7.72 41.48 -17.93
C GLY A 271 8.31 40.76 -16.72
N ARG A 272 7.82 41.03 -15.50
CA ARG A 272 8.36 40.48 -14.25
C ARG A 272 8.29 38.93 -14.20
N SER A 273 7.33 38.31 -14.86
CA SER A 273 7.16 36.85 -14.87
C SER A 273 8.05 36.16 -15.90
N ALA A 274 8.72 36.89 -16.80
CA ALA A 274 9.54 36.33 -17.87
C ALA A 274 10.65 35.40 -17.34
N GLY A 275 11.26 35.74 -16.20
CA GLY A 275 12.28 34.90 -15.55
C GLY A 275 11.78 33.50 -15.19
N ASN A 276 10.66 33.44 -14.52
CA ASN A 276 10.05 32.18 -14.08
C ASN A 276 9.60 31.31 -15.28
N VAL A 277 9.05 31.94 -16.31
CA VAL A 277 8.64 31.26 -17.55
C VAL A 277 9.84 30.71 -18.31
N ARG A 278 10.97 31.43 -18.36
CA ARG A 278 12.22 30.90 -18.97
C ARG A 278 12.77 29.70 -18.23
N VAL A 279 12.75 29.74 -16.89
CA VAL A 279 13.16 28.57 -16.07
C VAL A 279 12.28 27.35 -16.36
N PHE A 280 10.97 27.57 -16.48
CA PHE A 280 10.06 26.47 -16.83
C PHE A 280 10.28 25.95 -18.27
N ALA A 281 10.49 26.82 -19.23
CA ALA A 281 10.81 26.42 -20.61
C ALA A 281 12.13 25.65 -20.70
N ALA A 282 13.15 26.07 -19.94
CA ALA A 282 14.43 25.37 -19.84
C ALA A 282 14.26 23.98 -19.21
N LEU A 283 13.44 23.88 -18.17
CA LEU A 283 13.10 22.59 -17.56
C LEU A 283 12.45 21.64 -18.57
N LEU A 284 11.46 22.10 -19.34
CA LEU A 284 10.84 21.26 -20.39
C LEU A 284 11.85 20.79 -21.42
N ALA A 285 12.81 21.63 -21.80
CA ALA A 285 13.88 21.26 -22.72
C ALA A 285 14.83 20.21 -22.10
N GLU A 286 15.17 20.32 -20.84
CA GLU A 286 15.96 19.30 -20.10
C GLU A 286 15.23 17.96 -20.04
N LEU A 287 13.94 17.98 -19.74
CA LEU A 287 13.11 16.79 -19.62
C LEU A 287 12.91 16.04 -20.95
N GLN A 288 13.20 16.65 -22.10
CA GLN A 288 13.15 15.97 -23.42
C GLN A 288 14.04 14.73 -23.50
N ALA A 289 15.09 14.65 -22.68
CA ALA A 289 15.94 13.47 -22.58
C ALA A 289 15.15 12.19 -22.22
N ALA A 290 14.04 12.34 -21.50
CA ALA A 290 13.15 11.23 -21.11
C ALA A 290 12.57 10.46 -22.32
N LEU A 291 12.41 11.11 -23.49
CA LEU A 291 11.84 10.48 -24.68
C LEU A 291 12.70 9.34 -25.26
N SER A 292 13.99 9.31 -24.93
CA SER A 292 14.91 8.23 -25.36
C SER A 292 15.05 7.11 -24.33
N MET A 293 14.42 7.23 -23.16
CA MET A 293 14.51 6.28 -22.06
C MET A 293 13.37 5.25 -22.12
N SER A 294 13.52 4.15 -21.37
CA SER A 294 12.40 3.25 -21.09
C SER A 294 11.29 4.00 -20.33
N ALA A 295 10.03 3.55 -20.42
CA ALA A 295 8.92 4.22 -19.73
C ALA A 295 9.17 4.37 -18.21
N PRO A 296 9.61 3.35 -17.45
CA PRO A 296 9.90 3.51 -16.02
C PRO A 296 11.05 4.50 -15.75
N ASP A 297 12.09 4.54 -16.61
CA ASP A 297 13.20 5.47 -16.43
C ASP A 297 12.82 6.91 -16.79
N ALA A 298 11.98 7.08 -17.81
CA ALA A 298 11.42 8.37 -18.18
C ALA A 298 10.60 8.96 -17.03
N ILE A 299 9.76 8.15 -16.38
CA ILE A 299 8.98 8.59 -15.20
C ILE A 299 9.91 8.99 -14.06
N ARG A 300 10.89 8.15 -13.70
CA ARG A 300 11.87 8.49 -12.64
C ARG A 300 12.63 9.78 -12.95
N HIS A 301 13.05 9.96 -14.20
CA HIS A 301 13.73 11.16 -14.65
C HIS A 301 12.83 12.40 -14.47
N VAL A 302 11.58 12.32 -14.94
CA VAL A 302 10.61 13.41 -14.80
C VAL A 302 10.32 13.72 -13.34
N LEU A 303 10.04 12.73 -12.50
CA LEU A 303 9.73 12.94 -11.08
C LEU A 303 10.86 13.65 -10.34
N ARG A 304 12.11 13.29 -10.63
CA ARG A 304 13.31 13.88 -10.00
C ARG A 304 13.55 15.31 -10.48
N HIS A 305 13.62 15.52 -11.79
CA HIS A 305 14.05 16.80 -12.37
C HIS A 305 12.94 17.87 -12.38
N SER A 306 11.67 17.48 -12.45
CA SER A 306 10.55 18.43 -12.33
C SER A 306 10.36 18.99 -10.92
N GLY A 307 10.90 18.31 -9.90
CA GLY A 307 10.69 18.61 -8.49
C GLY A 307 9.41 17.99 -7.89
N LEU A 308 8.68 17.15 -8.64
CA LEU A 308 7.49 16.46 -8.12
C LEU A 308 7.83 15.51 -6.97
N GLN A 309 8.99 14.83 -7.05
CA GLN A 309 9.44 13.94 -5.98
C GLN A 309 9.66 14.69 -4.65
N ALA A 310 10.19 15.91 -4.70
CA ALA A 310 10.35 16.76 -3.52
C ALA A 310 9.02 17.35 -3.03
N LEU A 311 8.11 17.70 -3.96
CA LEU A 311 6.78 18.24 -3.63
C LEU A 311 5.93 17.23 -2.87
N TYR A 312 5.95 15.98 -3.30
CA TYR A 312 5.09 14.90 -2.77
C TYR A 312 5.80 13.95 -1.80
N GLY A 313 7.12 14.09 -1.58
CA GLY A 313 7.91 13.23 -0.70
C GLY A 313 8.33 13.86 0.64
N GLY A 314 7.79 15.01 1.03
CA GLY A 314 8.17 15.71 2.27
C GLY A 314 7.50 15.15 3.51
N GLU A 315 8.28 14.75 4.50
CA GLU A 315 7.81 14.17 5.80
C GLU A 315 6.86 15.10 6.57
N GLU A 316 7.01 16.43 6.43
CA GLU A 316 6.22 17.42 7.18
C GLU A 316 4.73 17.50 6.80
N ARG A 317 4.30 16.87 5.69
CA ARG A 317 2.93 16.98 5.16
C ARG A 317 2.16 15.65 5.07
N GLY A 318 2.68 14.57 5.64
CA GLY A 318 2.04 13.25 5.49
C GLY A 318 2.15 12.71 4.05
N GLY A 319 3.18 13.11 3.30
CA GLY A 319 3.39 12.79 1.89
C GLY A 319 3.80 11.34 1.58
N ASP A 320 3.72 10.45 2.56
CA ASP A 320 4.03 9.02 2.34
C ASP A 320 3.08 8.38 1.30
N VAL A 321 1.80 8.75 1.32
CA VAL A 321 0.79 8.17 0.41
C VAL A 321 0.99 8.64 -1.03
N GLU A 322 1.21 9.94 -1.24
CA GLU A 322 1.45 10.51 -2.57
C GLU A 322 2.76 9.99 -3.15
N ARG A 323 3.79 9.84 -2.33
CA ARG A 323 5.05 9.23 -2.73
C ARG A 323 4.87 7.77 -3.15
N ASP A 324 4.18 6.95 -2.35
CA ASP A 324 3.88 5.57 -2.69
C ASP A 324 3.09 5.45 -3.99
N ASN A 325 2.18 6.40 -4.27
CA ASN A 325 1.45 6.46 -5.54
C ASN A 325 2.36 6.79 -6.74
N LEU A 326 3.34 7.68 -6.57
CA LEU A 326 4.33 7.95 -7.61
C LEU A 326 5.28 6.78 -7.84
N ASP A 327 5.70 6.09 -6.77
CA ASP A 327 6.51 4.87 -6.86
C ASP A 327 5.72 3.73 -7.55
N GLU A 328 4.40 3.66 -7.32
CA GLU A 328 3.53 2.70 -8.00
C GLU A 328 3.32 3.04 -9.48
N LEU A 329 3.33 4.34 -9.85
CA LEU A 329 3.31 4.73 -11.25
C LEU A 329 4.55 4.24 -12.00
N VAL A 330 5.73 4.29 -11.35
CA VAL A 330 6.96 3.70 -11.88
C VAL A 330 6.84 2.18 -12.01
N SER A 331 6.23 1.53 -11.02
CA SER A 331 6.00 0.08 -11.02
C SER A 331 5.07 -0.34 -12.17
N ALA A 332 3.99 0.43 -12.41
CA ALA A 332 3.09 0.21 -13.54
C ALA A 332 3.81 0.23 -14.89
N ALA A 333 4.66 1.24 -15.07
CA ALA A 333 5.44 1.36 -16.30
C ALA A 333 6.49 0.25 -16.45
N ALA A 334 7.06 -0.23 -15.34
CA ALA A 334 8.01 -1.35 -15.38
C ALA A 334 7.34 -2.67 -15.75
N VAL A 335 6.15 -2.97 -15.20
CA VAL A 335 5.35 -4.14 -15.57
C VAL A 335 5.00 -4.12 -17.07
N PHE A 336 4.60 -2.95 -17.58
CA PHE A 336 4.31 -2.79 -18.99
C PHE A 336 5.57 -3.00 -19.85
N HIS A 337 6.70 -2.43 -19.46
CA HIS A 337 7.98 -2.57 -20.18
C HIS A 337 8.48 -4.02 -20.17
N ASP A 338 8.35 -4.75 -19.06
CA ASP A 338 8.71 -6.17 -18.97
C ASP A 338 7.91 -7.03 -19.96
N SER A 339 6.64 -6.66 -20.20
CA SER A 339 5.76 -7.34 -21.16
C SER A 339 5.96 -6.87 -22.61
N HIS A 340 6.44 -5.64 -22.80
CA HIS A 340 6.61 -4.97 -24.09
C HIS A 340 7.96 -4.23 -24.15
N PRO A 341 9.11 -4.95 -24.24
CA PRO A 341 10.44 -4.33 -24.13
C PRO A 341 10.75 -3.28 -25.19
N GLU A 342 10.15 -3.40 -26.38
CA GLU A 342 10.34 -2.46 -27.50
C GLU A 342 9.41 -1.24 -27.45
N ALA A 343 8.44 -1.23 -26.53
CA ALA A 343 7.46 -0.17 -26.42
C ALA A 343 8.11 1.14 -25.91
N LYS A 344 7.68 2.25 -26.50
CA LYS A 344 8.12 3.60 -26.13
C LYS A 344 7.24 4.21 -25.04
N LEU A 345 7.66 5.35 -24.50
CA LEU A 345 6.87 6.11 -23.54
C LEU A 345 5.45 6.43 -24.05
N GLN A 346 5.29 6.71 -25.35
CA GLN A 346 3.99 6.99 -25.95
C GLN A 346 3.06 5.78 -25.84
N ASP A 347 3.54 4.57 -26.14
CA ASP A 347 2.74 3.35 -26.10
C ASP A 347 2.23 3.08 -24.68
N TRP A 348 3.08 3.33 -23.68
CA TRP A 348 2.68 3.22 -22.28
C TRP A 348 1.64 4.27 -21.88
N LEU A 349 1.78 5.54 -22.33
CA LEU A 349 0.80 6.58 -22.04
C LEU A 349 -0.56 6.29 -22.68
N GLU A 350 -0.58 5.71 -23.88
CA GLU A 350 -1.82 5.24 -24.53
C GLU A 350 -2.46 4.12 -23.72
N HIS A 351 -1.66 3.14 -23.27
CA HIS A 351 -2.13 2.09 -22.36
C HIS A 351 -2.72 2.66 -21.07
N ALA A 352 -2.00 3.57 -20.40
CA ALA A 352 -2.46 4.21 -19.18
C ALA A 352 -3.75 5.03 -19.37
N ALA A 353 -3.92 5.66 -20.53
CA ALA A 353 -5.14 6.38 -20.89
C ALA A 353 -6.34 5.44 -21.05
N LEU A 354 -6.15 4.31 -21.76
CA LEU A 354 -7.20 3.29 -21.93
C LEU A 354 -7.65 2.70 -20.58
N VAL A 355 -6.72 2.52 -19.66
CA VAL A 355 -7.02 2.03 -18.29
C VAL A 355 -7.74 3.08 -17.45
N SER A 356 -7.54 4.37 -17.71
CA SER A 356 -8.20 5.46 -16.95
C SER A 356 -9.62 5.78 -17.43
N ASP A 357 -10.00 5.39 -18.66
CA ASP A 357 -11.32 5.65 -19.24
C ASP A 357 -12.29 4.48 -18.97
N VAL A 358 -12.83 4.44 -17.77
CA VAL A 358 -13.71 3.35 -17.28
C VAL A 358 -15.16 3.44 -17.77
N ASP A 359 -15.47 4.24 -18.76
CA ASP A 359 -16.85 4.46 -19.26
C ASP A 359 -17.54 3.22 -19.88
N SER A 360 -16.86 2.03 -19.88
CA SER A 360 -17.36 0.84 -20.58
C SER A 360 -17.89 -0.30 -19.69
N VAL A 361 -17.85 -0.15 -18.34
CA VAL A 361 -18.30 -1.23 -17.46
C VAL A 361 -19.77 -1.02 -17.07
N ASP A 362 -20.61 -2.04 -17.28
CA ASP A 362 -22.02 -2.02 -16.88
C ASP A 362 -22.16 -1.93 -15.35
N GLU A 363 -22.59 -0.78 -14.87
CA GLU A 363 -22.80 -0.48 -13.45
C GLU A 363 -24.16 -0.93 -12.92
N SER A 364 -25.07 -1.38 -13.78
CA SER A 364 -26.46 -1.73 -13.42
C SER A 364 -26.56 -2.88 -12.42
N GLY A 365 -25.54 -3.78 -12.40
CA GLY A 365 -25.46 -4.94 -11.50
C GLY A 365 -24.91 -4.66 -10.11
N GLY A 366 -24.48 -3.43 -9.80
CA GLY A 366 -23.77 -3.07 -8.57
C GLY A 366 -22.25 -3.10 -8.73
N LYS A 367 -21.50 -2.70 -7.67
CA LYS A 367 -20.05 -2.52 -7.70
C LYS A 367 -19.34 -3.29 -6.59
N VAL A 368 -18.21 -3.92 -6.92
CA VAL A 368 -17.27 -4.48 -5.94
C VAL A 368 -16.55 -3.33 -5.22
N THR A 369 -16.38 -3.43 -3.91
CA THR A 369 -15.73 -2.36 -3.15
C THR A 369 -14.25 -2.64 -2.95
N LEU A 370 -13.39 -1.74 -3.40
CA LEU A 370 -11.95 -1.74 -3.16
C LEU A 370 -11.62 -0.72 -2.07
N MET A 371 -10.84 -1.11 -1.06
CA MET A 371 -10.49 -0.19 0.03
C MET A 371 -9.26 -0.64 0.82
N THR A 372 -8.67 0.31 1.57
CA THR A 372 -7.67 -0.06 2.57
C THR A 372 -8.31 -0.76 3.77
N LEU A 373 -7.53 -1.58 4.48
CA LEU A 373 -7.96 -2.22 5.73
C LEU A 373 -8.46 -1.20 6.77
N HIS A 374 -7.86 -0.01 6.85
CA HIS A 374 -8.32 1.06 7.74
C HIS A 374 -9.71 1.58 7.37
N ALA A 375 -9.98 1.73 6.08
CA ALA A 375 -11.28 2.21 5.59
C ALA A 375 -12.40 1.17 5.81
N ALA A 376 -12.04 -0.10 5.97
CA ALA A 376 -12.98 -1.20 6.17
C ALA A 376 -13.59 -1.23 7.58
N LYS A 377 -13.01 -0.51 8.56
CA LYS A 377 -13.57 -0.44 9.92
C LYS A 377 -15.01 0.10 9.89
N GLY A 378 -15.91 -0.58 10.59
CA GLY A 378 -17.34 -0.28 10.62
C GLY A 378 -18.16 -0.88 9.47
N LEU A 379 -17.52 -1.40 8.42
CA LEU A 379 -18.20 -2.03 7.28
C LEU A 379 -18.24 -3.56 7.43
N GLU A 380 -19.02 -4.24 6.55
CA GLU A 380 -19.12 -5.70 6.53
C GLU A 380 -19.63 -6.19 5.16
N PHE A 381 -19.07 -7.30 4.69
CA PHE A 381 -19.34 -7.87 3.37
C PHE A 381 -19.55 -9.38 3.45
N ALA A 382 -20.35 -9.95 2.55
CA ALA A 382 -20.54 -11.41 2.50
C ALA A 382 -19.25 -12.12 2.12
N THR A 383 -18.45 -11.53 1.23
CA THR A 383 -17.19 -12.08 0.74
C THR A 383 -16.10 -11.00 0.81
N VAL A 384 -14.97 -11.36 1.42
CA VAL A 384 -13.82 -10.47 1.55
C VAL A 384 -12.58 -11.17 1.00
N TYR A 385 -11.83 -10.43 0.22
CA TYR A 385 -10.47 -10.75 -0.20
C TYR A 385 -9.50 -9.79 0.51
N VAL A 386 -8.47 -10.32 1.16
CA VAL A 386 -7.36 -9.53 1.69
C VAL A 386 -6.12 -9.91 0.91
N ILE A 387 -5.54 -8.98 0.19
CA ILE A 387 -4.42 -9.21 -0.72
C ILE A 387 -3.09 -8.71 -0.13
N ALA A 388 -2.00 -9.17 -0.72
CA ALA A 388 -0.64 -8.75 -0.36
C ALA A 388 -0.30 -9.01 1.12
N LEU A 389 -0.66 -10.20 1.65
CA LEU A 389 -0.24 -10.62 2.97
C LEU A 389 1.24 -11.03 2.94
N GLU A 390 2.10 -10.03 2.91
CA GLU A 390 3.55 -10.15 2.82
C GLU A 390 4.23 -9.33 3.91
N ASP A 391 5.30 -9.86 4.50
CA ASP A 391 6.08 -9.14 5.51
C ASP A 391 6.70 -7.88 4.88
N GLY A 392 6.48 -6.72 5.48
CA GLY A 392 6.79 -5.40 4.93
C GLY A 392 5.58 -4.67 4.31
N LEU A 393 4.53 -5.42 3.87
CA LEU A 393 3.27 -4.85 3.38
C LEU A 393 2.13 -5.07 4.39
N LEU A 394 1.93 -6.28 4.87
CA LEU A 394 1.01 -6.61 5.96
C LEU A 394 1.61 -7.76 6.78
N PRO A 395 2.28 -7.51 7.90
CA PRO A 395 2.46 -6.22 8.59
C PRO A 395 3.32 -5.22 7.81
N PHE A 396 2.90 -3.94 7.84
CA PHE A 396 3.67 -2.85 7.27
C PHE A 396 4.87 -2.53 8.16
N ARG A 397 6.05 -2.28 7.55
CA ARG A 397 7.27 -1.91 8.27
C ARG A 397 7.84 -0.62 7.71
N ARG A 398 8.10 0.36 8.56
CA ARG A 398 8.74 1.63 8.19
C ARG A 398 10.25 1.56 8.43
N GLY A 399 11.05 2.08 7.48
CA GLY A 399 12.44 2.48 7.68
C GLY A 399 13.52 1.56 7.10
N ALA A 400 14.78 1.95 7.30
CA ALA A 400 15.99 1.38 6.73
C ALA A 400 16.33 -0.07 7.17
N GLU A 401 15.52 -0.68 8.00
CA GLU A 401 15.65 -2.07 8.42
C GLU A 401 15.40 -3.08 7.27
N GLU A 402 14.88 -2.60 6.13
CA GLU A 402 14.72 -3.40 4.91
C GLU A 402 16.06 -3.87 4.33
N GLU A 403 17.16 -3.15 4.57
CA GLU A 403 18.46 -3.41 3.94
C GLU A 403 19.23 -4.58 4.57
N TYR A 404 18.92 -4.93 5.84
CA TYR A 404 19.69 -5.94 6.58
C TYR A 404 18.90 -7.16 7.07
N GLY A 405 17.64 -7.34 6.67
CA GLY A 405 16.86 -8.51 7.04
C GLY A 405 16.55 -8.63 8.55
N PHE A 406 16.79 -7.60 9.33
CA PHE A 406 16.49 -7.56 10.76
C PHE A 406 15.00 -7.32 10.95
N ARG A 407 14.26 -8.35 11.30
CA ARG A 407 12.82 -8.27 11.60
C ARG A 407 12.65 -7.81 13.04
N GLY A 408 12.41 -6.53 13.23
CA GLY A 408 11.94 -6.00 14.50
C GLY A 408 10.63 -6.68 14.97
N PRO A 409 10.20 -6.46 16.22
CA PRO A 409 8.92 -6.98 16.69
C PRO A 409 7.78 -6.49 15.79
N ILE A 410 6.77 -7.35 15.60
CA ILE A 410 5.55 -6.98 14.86
C ILE A 410 4.82 -5.94 15.69
N ASP A 411 4.46 -4.82 15.05
CA ASP A 411 3.58 -3.84 15.67
C ASP A 411 2.20 -4.48 15.93
N GLU A 412 1.75 -4.42 17.17
CA GLU A 412 0.45 -4.96 17.57
C GLU A 412 -0.72 -4.29 16.84
N GLU A 413 -0.56 -3.03 16.42
CA GLU A 413 -1.56 -2.32 15.61
C GLU A 413 -1.72 -2.98 14.23
N GLU A 414 -0.66 -3.43 13.58
CA GLU A 414 -0.74 -4.14 12.30
C GLU A 414 -1.50 -5.49 12.44
N ARG A 415 -1.34 -6.18 13.58
CA ARG A 415 -2.11 -7.39 13.86
C ARG A 415 -3.59 -7.07 14.10
N ARG A 416 -3.90 -5.99 14.83
CA ARG A 416 -5.29 -5.49 14.99
C ARG A 416 -5.89 -5.11 13.64
N LEU A 417 -5.12 -4.51 12.76
CA LEU A 417 -5.57 -4.13 11.43
C LEU A 417 -5.92 -5.36 10.58
N CYS A 418 -5.09 -6.40 10.60
CA CYS A 418 -5.37 -7.66 9.94
C CYS A 418 -6.62 -8.33 10.54
N PHE A 419 -6.75 -8.37 11.86
CA PHE A 419 -7.93 -8.85 12.59
C PHE A 419 -9.21 -8.10 12.16
N VAL A 420 -9.15 -6.76 12.10
CA VAL A 420 -10.26 -5.93 11.63
C VAL A 420 -10.66 -6.35 10.21
N GLY A 421 -9.70 -6.47 9.29
CA GLY A 421 -9.97 -6.88 7.92
C GLY A 421 -10.65 -8.26 7.83
N MET A 422 -10.12 -9.25 8.53
CA MET A 422 -10.69 -10.60 8.56
C MET A 422 -12.13 -10.61 9.10
N THR A 423 -12.38 -9.85 10.18
CA THR A 423 -13.70 -9.79 10.84
C THR A 423 -14.73 -8.95 10.08
N ARG A 424 -14.39 -8.35 8.94
CA ARG A 424 -15.38 -7.74 8.03
C ARG A 424 -16.09 -8.79 7.16
N ALA A 425 -15.54 -9.99 7.05
CA ALA A 425 -16.15 -11.07 6.29
C ALA A 425 -17.29 -11.74 7.08
N LYS A 426 -18.46 -11.86 6.42
CA LYS A 426 -19.62 -12.59 6.97
C LYS A 426 -19.51 -14.09 6.66
N LYS A 427 -19.33 -14.44 5.38
CA LYS A 427 -19.48 -15.83 4.90
C LYS A 427 -18.20 -16.42 4.35
N ARG A 428 -17.41 -15.63 3.61
CA ARG A 428 -16.21 -16.11 2.93
C ARG A 428 -15.06 -15.14 3.07
N LEU A 429 -13.89 -15.69 3.34
CA LEU A 429 -12.63 -14.95 3.45
C LEU A 429 -11.58 -15.64 2.60
N THR A 430 -10.93 -14.87 1.74
CA THR A 430 -9.74 -15.28 0.99
C THR A 430 -8.60 -14.36 1.36
N LEU A 431 -7.46 -14.95 1.71
CA LEU A 431 -6.21 -14.26 2.02
C LEU A 431 -5.22 -14.62 0.92
N SER A 432 -4.49 -13.66 0.36
CA SER A 432 -3.55 -13.96 -0.70
C SER A 432 -2.22 -13.25 -0.55
N HIS A 433 -1.19 -13.84 -1.14
CA HIS A 433 0.14 -13.26 -1.23
C HIS A 433 0.83 -13.71 -2.52
N ALA A 434 1.81 -12.92 -2.97
CA ALA A 434 2.66 -13.27 -4.10
C ALA A 434 4.08 -13.63 -3.65
N ARG A 435 4.84 -14.40 -4.44
CA ARG A 435 6.26 -14.70 -4.20
C ARG A 435 7.18 -13.58 -4.68
N TYR A 436 6.74 -12.87 -5.71
CA TYR A 436 7.42 -11.71 -6.28
C TYR A 436 6.44 -10.58 -6.47
N ARG A 437 6.86 -9.38 -6.14
CA ARG A 437 6.06 -8.17 -6.34
C ARG A 437 6.90 -7.05 -6.94
N MET A 438 6.31 -6.36 -7.90
CA MET A 438 6.89 -5.13 -8.42
C MET A 438 6.69 -4.01 -7.38
N LEU A 439 7.77 -3.49 -6.82
CA LEU A 439 7.78 -2.40 -5.85
C LEU A 439 8.79 -1.35 -6.29
N ARG A 440 8.37 -0.10 -6.41
CA ARG A 440 9.22 1.02 -6.84
C ARG A 440 9.95 0.75 -8.17
N GLY A 441 9.27 0.04 -9.09
CA GLY A 441 9.80 -0.31 -10.40
C GLY A 441 10.88 -1.39 -10.41
N MET A 442 10.97 -2.21 -9.37
CA MET A 442 11.85 -3.37 -9.28
C MET A 442 11.07 -4.58 -8.79
N THR A 443 11.26 -5.71 -9.47
CA THR A 443 10.72 -6.99 -8.98
C THR A 443 11.52 -7.46 -7.79
N ARG A 444 10.85 -7.59 -6.64
CA ARG A 444 11.43 -8.08 -5.40
C ARG A 444 10.79 -9.38 -4.99
N ARG A 445 11.60 -10.29 -4.45
CA ARG A 445 11.09 -11.46 -3.76
C ARG A 445 10.47 -11.03 -2.45
N THR A 446 9.24 -11.48 -2.20
CA THR A 446 8.50 -11.19 -0.98
C THR A 446 8.62 -12.33 0.02
N VAL A 447 8.29 -12.05 1.24
CA VAL A 447 8.18 -13.06 2.30
C VAL A 447 6.73 -13.09 2.75
N ARG A 448 6.17 -14.29 2.79
CA ARG A 448 4.82 -14.52 3.30
C ARG A 448 4.63 -13.86 4.67
N SER A 449 3.48 -13.23 4.87
CA SER A 449 3.12 -12.60 6.14
C SER A 449 3.17 -13.62 7.29
N PRO A 450 3.81 -13.29 8.43
CA PRO A 450 3.79 -14.13 9.61
C PRO A 450 2.37 -14.35 10.16
N PHE A 451 1.44 -13.46 9.87
CA PHE A 451 0.04 -13.59 10.26
C PHE A 451 -0.64 -14.84 9.68
N LEU A 452 -0.23 -15.27 8.49
CA LEU A 452 -0.75 -16.50 7.87
C LEU A 452 -0.29 -17.78 8.59
N ASP A 453 0.85 -17.72 9.30
CA ASP A 453 1.38 -18.87 10.04
C ASP A 453 0.74 -19.01 11.44
N GLU A 454 0.09 -17.94 11.91
CA GLU A 454 -0.64 -17.92 13.19
C GLU A 454 -2.07 -18.47 13.09
N LEU A 455 -2.56 -18.71 11.87
CA LEU A 455 -3.91 -19.20 11.64
C LEU A 455 -4.05 -20.71 11.96
N PRO A 456 -5.16 -21.14 12.58
CA PRO A 456 -5.40 -22.56 12.88
C PRO A 456 -5.50 -23.41 11.61
N ARG A 457 -4.73 -24.48 11.52
CA ARG A 457 -4.71 -25.38 10.35
C ARG A 457 -6.08 -25.93 9.96
N GLY A 458 -6.96 -26.17 10.93
CA GLY A 458 -8.32 -26.68 10.67
C GLY A 458 -9.31 -25.62 10.12
N ALA A 459 -8.96 -24.34 10.18
CA ALA A 459 -9.79 -23.25 9.67
C ALA A 459 -9.40 -22.81 8.25
N VAL A 460 -8.23 -23.23 7.78
CA VAL A 460 -7.57 -22.72 6.55
C VAL A 460 -7.40 -23.84 5.53
N GLU A 461 -7.64 -23.52 4.26
CA GLU A 461 -7.31 -24.32 3.08
C GLU A 461 -6.30 -23.56 2.24
N SER A 462 -5.10 -24.11 2.07
CA SER A 462 -4.04 -23.49 1.27
C SER A 462 -4.07 -24.02 -0.16
N ALA A 463 -4.03 -23.13 -1.14
CA ALA A 463 -3.97 -23.46 -2.56
C ALA A 463 -2.82 -22.70 -3.23
N GLU A 464 -2.07 -23.39 -4.08
CA GLU A 464 -1.19 -22.72 -5.05
C GLU A 464 -2.02 -22.43 -6.30
N ALA A 465 -2.07 -21.16 -6.72
CA ALA A 465 -2.77 -20.79 -7.93
C ALA A 465 -2.01 -21.35 -9.14
N ALA A 466 -2.73 -22.04 -10.03
CA ALA A 466 -2.14 -22.52 -11.29
C ALA A 466 -1.77 -21.32 -12.16
N SER A 467 -0.49 -21.19 -12.50
CA SER A 467 -0.04 -20.17 -13.45
C SER A 467 -0.71 -20.38 -14.81
N PRO A 468 -1.19 -19.32 -15.49
CA PRO A 468 -1.81 -19.41 -16.81
C PRO A 468 -0.94 -20.06 -17.90
N SER A 469 0.39 -20.03 -17.74
CA SER A 469 1.34 -20.68 -18.64
C SER A 469 1.32 -22.22 -18.58
N ALA A 470 0.58 -22.83 -17.66
CA ALA A 470 0.45 -24.29 -17.55
C ALA A 470 -0.61 -24.88 -18.50
N LEU A 471 -1.28 -24.06 -19.33
CA LEU A 471 -2.32 -24.48 -20.28
C LEU A 471 -1.82 -24.64 -21.74
N ASP A 472 -0.50 -24.69 -21.96
CA ASP A 472 0.07 -25.06 -23.25
C ASP A 472 0.20 -26.61 -23.35
N PRO A 473 -0.61 -27.30 -24.18
CA PRO A 473 -0.58 -28.76 -24.29
C PRO A 473 0.73 -29.33 -24.87
N GLY A 474 1.61 -28.45 -25.41
CA GLY A 474 2.89 -28.85 -25.99
C GLY A 474 4.08 -28.89 -25.02
N GLY A 475 3.91 -28.40 -23.79
CA GLY A 475 5.00 -28.29 -22.81
C GLY A 475 5.10 -29.43 -21.79
N MET A 476 4.18 -30.41 -21.81
CA MET A 476 4.06 -31.43 -20.74
C MET A 476 5.25 -32.40 -20.62
N ASP A 477 6.09 -32.54 -21.61
CA ASP A 477 7.22 -33.51 -21.56
C ASP A 477 8.52 -32.95 -20.99
N ARG A 478 8.65 -31.59 -20.82
CA ARG A 478 9.86 -30.98 -20.24
C ARG A 478 9.79 -30.77 -18.73
N ILE A 479 8.61 -30.74 -18.12
CA ILE A 479 8.44 -30.47 -16.67
C ILE A 479 8.50 -31.74 -15.83
N ARG A 480 8.39 -32.93 -16.43
CA ARG A 480 8.49 -34.21 -15.70
C ARG A 480 9.90 -34.61 -15.26
N SER A 481 10.95 -33.97 -15.79
CA SER A 481 12.33 -34.28 -15.42
C SER A 481 12.84 -33.55 -14.17
N ASP A 482 12.13 -32.53 -13.66
CA ASP A 482 12.64 -31.71 -12.53
C ASP A 482 11.91 -31.94 -11.17
N ARG A 483 10.91 -32.83 -11.12
CA ARG A 483 10.20 -33.20 -9.87
C ARG A 483 10.95 -34.21 -8.97
N GLY A 484 12.20 -34.47 -9.25
CA GLY A 484 13.04 -35.44 -8.54
C GLY A 484 14.15 -34.87 -7.65
N ARG A 485 14.38 -33.54 -7.60
CA ARG A 485 15.36 -32.99 -6.67
C ARG A 485 14.71 -32.78 -5.31
N ARG A 486 15.09 -33.63 -4.35
CA ARG A 486 14.93 -33.37 -2.92
C ARG A 486 15.59 -32.03 -2.62
N PRO A 487 15.06 -31.21 -1.67
CA PRO A 487 15.79 -30.05 -1.18
C PRO A 487 17.22 -30.48 -0.83
N ASP A 488 18.24 -29.80 -1.37
CA ASP A 488 19.60 -30.02 -0.98
C ASP A 488 19.67 -29.99 0.55
N ASP A 489 20.24 -31.05 1.15
CA ASP A 489 20.38 -31.09 2.59
C ASP A 489 21.42 -30.04 2.99
N PHE A 490 20.98 -28.82 3.29
CA PHE A 490 21.83 -27.70 3.70
C PHE A 490 22.73 -28.04 4.90
N ARG A 491 22.47 -29.15 5.61
CA ARG A 491 23.35 -29.68 6.66
C ARG A 491 24.71 -30.15 6.11
N ALA A 492 24.76 -30.49 4.84
CA ALA A 492 25.97 -30.93 4.15
C ALA A 492 26.80 -29.78 3.58
N TRP A 493 26.36 -28.53 3.70
CA TRP A 493 27.09 -27.38 3.21
C TRP A 493 28.17 -26.97 4.20
N SER A 494 29.36 -26.58 3.69
CA SER A 494 30.52 -26.20 4.50
C SER A 494 31.16 -24.92 3.96
N VAL A 495 31.98 -24.27 4.76
CA VAL A 495 32.85 -23.18 4.33
C VAL A 495 33.67 -23.66 3.13
N GLY A 496 33.79 -22.83 2.10
CA GLY A 496 34.40 -23.15 0.83
C GLY A 496 33.46 -23.77 -0.21
N THR A 497 32.21 -24.11 0.14
CA THR A 497 31.22 -24.60 -0.84
C THR A 497 31.00 -23.55 -1.91
N LEU A 498 31.05 -23.98 -3.18
CA LEU A 498 30.77 -23.14 -4.33
C LEU A 498 29.27 -23.08 -4.59
N VAL A 499 28.77 -21.86 -4.77
CA VAL A 499 27.36 -21.60 -4.93
C VAL A 499 27.10 -20.67 -6.11
N ARG A 500 25.94 -20.81 -6.73
CA ARG A 500 25.45 -19.91 -7.78
C ARG A 500 24.19 -19.22 -7.28
N HIS A 501 24.18 -17.90 -7.34
CA HIS A 501 23.00 -17.07 -7.10
C HIS A 501 22.48 -16.50 -8.43
N PRO A 502 21.16 -16.50 -8.70
CA PRO A 502 20.63 -16.04 -9.99
C PRO A 502 21.01 -14.61 -10.38
N LEU A 503 21.15 -13.72 -9.39
CA LEU A 503 21.47 -12.30 -9.62
C LEU A 503 22.94 -11.94 -9.42
N HIS A 504 23.70 -12.71 -8.61
CA HIS A 504 25.06 -12.36 -8.23
C HIS A 504 26.09 -13.32 -8.85
N GLY A 505 25.64 -14.31 -9.60
CA GLY A 505 26.53 -15.27 -10.27
C GLY A 505 27.16 -16.28 -9.32
N LEU A 506 28.41 -16.64 -9.59
CA LEU A 506 29.17 -17.63 -8.82
C LEU A 506 29.83 -17.01 -7.60
N GLY A 507 29.69 -17.70 -6.46
CA GLY A 507 30.30 -17.28 -5.20
C GLY A 507 30.80 -18.46 -4.38
N ARG A 508 31.52 -18.15 -3.29
CA ARG A 508 32.04 -19.12 -2.33
C ARG A 508 31.59 -18.78 -0.94
N ILE A 509 31.15 -19.77 -0.18
CA ILE A 509 30.78 -19.60 1.22
C ILE A 509 32.01 -19.34 2.07
N LEU A 510 32.05 -18.18 2.74
CA LEU A 510 33.14 -17.78 3.65
C LEU A 510 32.86 -18.23 5.08
N SER A 511 31.64 -18.12 5.54
CA SER A 511 31.25 -18.51 6.90
C SER A 511 29.88 -19.15 6.93
N ILE A 512 29.61 -20.00 7.93
CA ILE A 512 28.31 -20.62 8.20
C ILE A 512 28.03 -20.54 9.70
N ASP A 513 27.04 -19.78 10.09
CA ASP A 513 26.53 -19.72 11.47
C ASP A 513 25.19 -20.48 11.57
N ARG A 514 25.19 -21.59 12.32
CA ARG A 514 24.02 -22.48 12.48
C ARG A 514 23.30 -22.17 13.78
N GLY A 515 22.34 -21.25 13.70
CA GLY A 515 21.44 -20.99 14.80
C GLY A 515 20.38 -22.09 14.97
N PRO A 516 19.65 -22.10 16.11
CA PRO A 516 18.67 -23.16 16.44
C PRO A 516 17.46 -23.22 15.49
N LYS A 517 17.19 -22.19 14.71
CA LYS A 517 16.09 -22.09 13.75
C LYS A 517 16.49 -21.70 12.34
N ARG A 518 17.69 -21.16 12.13
CA ARG A 518 18.14 -20.61 10.83
C ARG A 518 19.66 -20.72 10.72
N THR A 519 20.12 -20.93 9.49
CA THR A 519 21.54 -20.97 9.15
C THR A 519 21.90 -19.70 8.38
N HIS A 520 22.83 -18.90 8.90
CA HIS A 520 23.39 -17.74 8.18
C HIS A 520 24.65 -18.16 7.44
N VAL A 521 24.81 -17.66 6.22
CA VAL A 521 26.01 -17.90 5.40
C VAL A 521 26.50 -16.58 4.83
N ASP A 522 27.81 -16.36 4.92
CA ASP A 522 28.48 -15.27 4.22
C ASP A 522 29.02 -15.84 2.91
N VAL A 523 28.71 -15.19 1.80
CA VAL A 523 29.12 -15.61 0.46
C VAL A 523 29.90 -14.49 -0.20
N GLN A 524 31.09 -14.77 -0.64
CA GLN A 524 31.88 -13.89 -1.50
C GLN A 524 31.64 -14.26 -2.97
N PHE A 525 31.23 -13.28 -3.75
CA PHE A 525 30.99 -13.44 -5.19
C PHE A 525 32.21 -13.06 -6.02
N ARG A 526 32.23 -13.48 -7.29
CA ARG A 526 33.35 -13.21 -8.22
C ARG A 526 33.65 -11.73 -8.46
N ASP A 527 32.64 -10.86 -8.27
CA ASP A 527 32.78 -9.41 -8.38
C ASP A 527 33.43 -8.74 -7.15
N GLY A 528 33.87 -9.54 -6.17
CA GLY A 528 34.46 -9.07 -4.92
C GLY A 528 33.41 -8.71 -3.85
N SER A 529 32.12 -8.72 -4.14
CA SER A 529 31.09 -8.40 -3.15
C SER A 529 30.89 -9.54 -2.16
N GLU A 530 30.77 -9.19 -0.86
CA GLU A 530 30.42 -10.13 0.21
C GLU A 530 28.98 -9.87 0.65
N ARG A 531 28.21 -10.96 0.87
CA ARG A 531 26.80 -10.85 1.30
C ARG A 531 26.43 -11.95 2.28
N THR A 532 25.68 -11.57 3.32
CA THR A 532 25.12 -12.49 4.32
C THR A 532 23.71 -12.92 3.93
N TRP A 533 23.44 -14.21 3.96
CA TRP A 533 22.15 -14.81 3.61
C TRP A 533 21.68 -15.77 4.70
N VAL A 534 20.35 -15.91 4.79
CA VAL A 534 19.74 -17.04 5.52
C VAL A 534 19.57 -18.19 4.55
N LEU A 535 20.34 -19.25 4.73
CA LEU A 535 20.51 -20.33 3.74
C LEU A 535 19.20 -21.00 3.34
N GLU A 536 18.28 -21.15 4.28
CA GLU A 536 16.95 -21.74 4.06
C GLU A 536 16.06 -20.90 3.13
N PHE A 537 16.43 -19.63 2.91
CA PHE A 537 15.67 -18.67 2.08
C PHE A 537 16.50 -18.08 0.94
N ALA A 538 17.78 -18.44 0.84
CA ALA A 538 18.66 -17.98 -0.21
C ALA A 538 18.48 -18.86 -1.46
N ASP A 539 18.33 -18.22 -2.63
CA ASP A 539 18.34 -18.93 -3.92
C ASP A 539 19.75 -19.33 -4.33
N LEU A 540 20.46 -20.02 -3.40
CA LEU A 540 21.80 -20.51 -3.63
C LEU A 540 21.72 -21.96 -4.09
N GLN A 541 22.34 -22.27 -5.21
CA GLN A 541 22.50 -23.62 -5.72
C GLN A 541 23.97 -24.04 -5.59
N ARG A 542 24.18 -25.26 -5.07
CA ARG A 542 25.54 -25.82 -4.99
C ARG A 542 26.05 -26.11 -6.41
N VAL A 543 27.31 -25.70 -6.67
CA VAL A 543 27.96 -25.90 -7.96
C VAL A 543 29.10 -26.91 -7.78
N PRO A 544 29.25 -27.91 -8.68
CA PRO A 544 30.40 -28.83 -8.67
C PRO A 544 31.71 -28.07 -8.91
N HIS A 545 32.81 -28.59 -8.38
CA HIS A 545 34.14 -27.95 -8.41
C HIS A 545 34.66 -27.75 -9.85
N ASP A 546 34.26 -28.58 -10.77
CA ASP A 546 34.71 -28.63 -12.17
C ASP A 546 34.21 -27.45 -13.01
N GLU A 547 33.17 -26.74 -12.59
CA GLU A 547 32.65 -25.53 -13.26
C GLU A 547 33.44 -24.25 -12.92
N PHE A 548 34.48 -24.34 -12.08
CA PHE A 548 35.18 -23.19 -11.51
C PHE A 548 36.60 -22.94 -12.08
N GLU A 549 37.06 -23.75 -13.03
CA GLU A 549 38.47 -23.76 -13.44
C GLU A 549 38.94 -22.61 -14.36
N GLU A 550 38.11 -21.61 -14.72
CA GLU A 550 38.55 -20.63 -15.73
C GLU A 550 38.93 -19.22 -15.26
N GLU A 551 38.63 -18.76 -14.02
CA GLU A 551 39.19 -17.47 -13.52
C GLU A 551 39.23 -17.37 -11.98
N PRO A 552 40.32 -16.84 -11.38
CA PRO A 552 40.45 -16.71 -9.93
C PRO A 552 39.64 -15.56 -9.35
N PHE A 553 39.25 -15.68 -8.05
CA PHE A 553 38.70 -14.57 -7.27
C PHE A 553 39.72 -13.44 -7.18
N ARG A 554 39.29 -12.19 -7.24
CA ARG A 554 40.17 -11.06 -6.90
C ARG A 554 40.30 -11.00 -5.38
N ASP A 555 41.49 -11.36 -4.89
CA ASP A 555 41.89 -11.04 -3.53
C ASP A 555 42.26 -9.54 -3.52
N GLU A 556 41.63 -8.77 -2.66
CA GLU A 556 42.09 -7.40 -2.37
C GLU A 556 43.28 -7.49 -1.44
N ASP A 557 44.42 -6.92 -1.90
CA ASP A 557 45.62 -6.63 -1.08
C ASP A 557 45.36 -5.46 -0.12
#